data_0284fa9a7d2c39de3292903fa5fdd25f
#
_entry.id   0284fa9a7d2c39de3292903fa5fdd25f
#
_cell.length_a   1.000
_cell.length_b   1.000
_cell.length_c   1.000
_cell.angle_alpha   90.00
_cell.angle_beta   90.00
_cell.angle_gamma   90.00
#
_symmetry.space_group_name_H-M   'P 1'
#
loop_
_entity.id
_entity.type
_entity.pdbx_description
1 polymer ?
#
loop_
_entity_poly.entity_id
_entity_poly.type
_entity_poly.pdbx_seq_one_letter_code
_entity_poly.pdbx_strand_id
1 'polypeptide(L)'
;VDFQPFFALKNDIYTEMWNRYQVDSLHAYGDYDEASMFSYAAGKVVESFYRYNLTETDKVIYQAHEWMTGMGALYLQTAVPEIATIFTTHATSIGRSIAGNNKPLYDYLFAYNGDQMAEELNMQSKHSIEKQTAHYVDCFTTVSEITNNECKELLDKPADVVLMNGFEDDFVPKGTTFTGKRKRARSTMLRVANCLMGTDMGDDTLIIGTSGRYEFKNKGIDVFLESLNRLNRDKNLEKNVLAFINVPGWVGDAREDLQQRLKSKEKFTTPLEVPLITHWLHNMTHDQVLDMLKYMGMSNRPEDKVKIIFVPCYLDGKDGIINKQYYDLILGEDLSVYPSYYEPWGYTPLESVAFHVPTVTTDLAGFGLWVNSLKNQHGIDDGVEVLHRSDYNYSEVADGIKDTISAFSAKTDAEVKNIRKRAGQV
;
A
#
# COMPACT_ATOMS: atom_id res chain seq x y z
N VAL A 1 -17.84 19.86 -11.67
CA VAL A 1 -18.44 20.84 -10.72
C VAL A 1 -17.42 21.92 -10.47
N ASP A 2 -17.79 23.17 -10.70
CA ASP A 2 -16.98 24.31 -10.27
C ASP A 2 -17.35 24.66 -8.83
N PHE A 3 -16.42 24.46 -7.92
CA PHE A 3 -16.62 24.73 -6.49
C PHE A 3 -15.89 25.99 -6.00
N GLN A 4 -15.13 26.67 -6.86
CA GLN A 4 -14.40 27.89 -6.51
C GLN A 4 -15.29 28.99 -5.91
N PRO A 5 -16.52 29.23 -6.40
CA PRO A 5 -17.39 30.24 -5.81
C PRO A 5 -17.70 30.04 -4.30
N PHE A 6 -17.65 28.79 -3.82
CA PHE A 6 -17.91 28.49 -2.40
C PHE A 6 -16.81 29.00 -1.45
N PHE A 7 -15.61 29.25 -1.94
CA PHE A 7 -14.56 29.87 -1.11
C PHE A 7 -14.95 31.23 -0.55
N ALA A 8 -15.79 31.99 -1.27
CA ALA A 8 -16.33 33.26 -0.77
C ALA A 8 -17.27 33.08 0.43
N LEU A 9 -17.90 31.89 0.56
CA LEU A 9 -18.82 31.54 1.63
C LEU A 9 -18.18 30.63 2.69
N LYS A 10 -16.92 30.37 2.60
CA LYS A 10 -16.21 29.37 3.41
C LYS A 10 -16.44 29.56 4.91
N ASN A 11 -16.28 30.78 5.39
CA ASN A 11 -16.43 31.07 6.82
C ASN A 11 -17.86 30.86 7.33
N ASP A 12 -18.87 31.18 6.52
CA ASP A 12 -20.29 30.95 6.87
C ASP A 12 -20.56 29.45 6.87
N ILE A 13 -20.06 28.69 5.90
CA ILE A 13 -20.18 27.22 5.82
C ILE A 13 -19.53 26.58 7.06
N TYR A 14 -18.32 26.99 7.42
CA TYR A 14 -17.63 26.44 8.59
C TYR A 14 -18.34 26.79 9.90
N THR A 15 -18.89 27.99 10.00
CA THR A 15 -19.70 28.39 11.16
C THR A 15 -20.96 27.53 11.28
N GLU A 16 -21.64 27.25 10.18
CA GLU A 16 -22.78 26.36 10.17
C GLU A 16 -22.41 24.93 10.60
N MET A 17 -21.31 24.40 10.08
CA MET A 17 -20.81 23.07 10.42
C MET A 17 -20.39 22.96 11.89
N TRP A 18 -19.81 24.01 12.45
CA TRP A 18 -19.53 24.07 13.87
C TRP A 18 -20.81 24.08 14.69
N ASN A 19 -21.75 24.97 14.37
CA ASN A 19 -22.99 25.11 15.13
C ASN A 19 -23.88 23.87 15.13
N ARG A 20 -23.89 23.13 13.99
CA ARG A 20 -24.72 21.93 13.83
C ARG A 20 -24.06 20.64 14.26
N TYR A 21 -22.78 20.49 13.96
CA TYR A 21 -22.09 19.22 14.04
C TYR A 21 -20.81 19.28 14.88
N GLN A 22 -20.42 20.42 15.38
CA GLN A 22 -19.17 20.64 16.13
C GLN A 22 -17.91 20.27 15.31
N VAL A 23 -17.95 20.52 14.00
CA VAL A 23 -16.78 20.35 13.14
C VAL A 23 -15.82 21.53 13.30
N ASP A 24 -14.64 21.26 13.82
CA ASP A 24 -13.58 22.26 13.94
C ASP A 24 -12.91 22.52 12.58
N SER A 25 -13.03 23.73 12.06
CA SER A 25 -12.34 24.18 10.85
C SER A 25 -11.37 25.33 11.11
N LEU A 26 -11.17 25.72 12.38
CA LEU A 26 -10.24 26.79 12.74
C LEU A 26 -8.77 26.39 12.58
N HIS A 27 -8.47 25.10 12.68
CA HIS A 27 -7.15 24.53 12.55
C HIS A 27 -6.92 23.93 11.15
N ALA A 28 -7.67 24.40 10.15
CA ALA A 28 -7.55 23.97 8.77
C ALA A 28 -6.18 24.32 8.19
N TYR A 29 -5.56 23.36 7.52
CA TYR A 29 -4.30 23.55 6.79
C TYR A 29 -4.20 22.60 5.59
N GLY A 30 -3.27 22.87 4.70
CA GLY A 30 -3.02 22.07 3.51
C GLY A 30 -4.25 22.01 2.60
N ASP A 31 -4.70 20.82 2.30
CA ASP A 31 -5.80 20.53 1.38
C ASP A 31 -7.20 20.54 2.02
N TYR A 32 -7.31 20.91 3.31
CA TYR A 32 -8.60 20.87 4.03
C TYR A 32 -9.66 21.76 3.38
N ASP A 33 -9.31 23.02 3.07
CA ASP A 33 -10.26 23.98 2.50
C ASP A 33 -10.75 23.55 1.11
N GLU A 34 -9.83 23.09 0.28
CA GLU A 34 -10.16 22.60 -1.07
C GLU A 34 -11.10 21.39 -1.01
N ALA A 35 -10.75 20.38 -0.22
CA ALA A 35 -11.57 19.19 -0.05
C ALA A 35 -12.94 19.51 0.53
N SER A 36 -13.00 20.38 1.55
CA SER A 36 -14.25 20.76 2.20
C SER A 36 -15.18 21.55 1.27
N MET A 37 -14.66 22.48 0.50
CA MET A 37 -15.45 23.26 -0.47
C MET A 37 -15.94 22.38 -1.63
N PHE A 38 -15.09 21.49 -2.13
CA PHE A 38 -15.50 20.48 -3.10
C PHE A 38 -16.63 19.61 -2.55
N SER A 39 -16.48 19.07 -1.37
CA SER A 39 -17.46 18.19 -0.73
C SER A 39 -18.81 18.89 -0.49
N TYR A 40 -18.77 20.12 -0.02
CA TYR A 40 -19.98 20.94 0.17
C TYR A 40 -20.68 21.20 -1.16
N ALA A 41 -19.92 21.56 -2.21
CA ALA A 41 -20.46 21.76 -3.56
C ALA A 41 -21.08 20.47 -4.12
N ALA A 42 -20.44 19.31 -3.91
CA ALA A 42 -20.99 18.01 -4.30
C ALA A 42 -22.34 17.74 -3.62
N GLY A 43 -22.47 18.03 -2.33
CA GLY A 43 -23.73 17.95 -1.61
C GLY A 43 -24.82 18.85 -2.23
N LYS A 44 -24.46 20.09 -2.60
CA LYS A 44 -25.36 21.03 -3.31
C LYS A 44 -25.83 20.50 -4.66
N VAL A 45 -24.92 19.88 -5.41
CA VAL A 45 -25.27 19.27 -6.72
C VAL A 45 -26.25 18.12 -6.53
N VAL A 46 -26.01 17.25 -5.55
CA VAL A 46 -26.91 16.14 -5.24
C VAL A 46 -28.29 16.65 -4.79
N GLU A 47 -28.34 17.66 -3.94
CA GLU A 47 -29.60 18.31 -3.55
C GLU A 47 -30.36 18.85 -4.77
N SER A 48 -29.69 19.58 -5.64
CA SER A 48 -30.29 20.13 -6.86
C SER A 48 -30.81 19.04 -7.78
N PHE A 49 -30.02 18.00 -8.00
CA PHE A 49 -30.43 16.85 -8.81
C PHE A 49 -31.65 16.15 -8.22
N TYR A 50 -31.66 15.90 -6.91
CA TYR A 50 -32.76 15.26 -6.20
C TYR A 50 -34.05 16.07 -6.34
N ARG A 51 -34.02 17.35 -6.04
CA ARG A 51 -35.19 18.22 -6.09
C ARG A 51 -35.76 18.41 -7.49
N TYR A 52 -34.92 18.34 -8.51
CA TYR A 52 -35.36 18.57 -9.90
C TYR A 52 -35.81 17.28 -10.61
N ASN A 53 -35.14 16.15 -10.35
CA ASN A 53 -35.33 14.92 -11.15
C ASN A 53 -36.05 13.80 -10.39
N LEU A 54 -36.13 13.85 -9.06
CA LEU A 54 -36.61 12.74 -8.25
C LEU A 54 -37.84 13.15 -7.43
N THR A 55 -38.54 12.16 -6.90
CA THR A 55 -39.73 12.31 -6.06
C THR A 55 -39.51 11.65 -4.70
N GLU A 56 -40.44 11.86 -3.78
CA GLU A 56 -40.41 11.26 -2.43
C GLU A 56 -40.44 9.72 -2.43
N THR A 57 -40.85 9.11 -3.56
CA THR A 57 -40.86 7.66 -3.72
C THR A 57 -39.52 7.07 -4.17
N ASP A 58 -38.62 7.91 -4.67
CA ASP A 58 -37.30 7.49 -5.10
C ASP A 58 -36.40 7.31 -3.87
N LYS A 59 -35.77 6.12 -3.78
CA LYS A 59 -34.82 5.83 -2.71
C LYS A 59 -33.42 6.23 -3.15
N VAL A 60 -32.84 7.19 -2.45
CA VAL A 60 -31.53 7.75 -2.76
C VAL A 60 -30.56 7.49 -1.63
N ILE A 61 -29.37 7.03 -1.96
CA ILE A 61 -28.27 6.86 -1.02
C ILE A 61 -27.10 7.72 -1.50
N TYR A 62 -26.56 8.52 -0.61
CA TYR A 62 -25.34 9.28 -0.81
C TYR A 62 -24.20 8.59 -0.06
N GLN A 63 -23.22 8.07 -0.78
CA GLN A 63 -22.04 7.45 -0.18
C GLN A 63 -20.84 8.38 -0.30
N ALA A 64 -20.27 8.76 0.84
CA ALA A 64 -19.08 9.58 0.95
C ALA A 64 -17.89 8.70 1.37
N HIS A 65 -16.73 8.92 0.77
CA HIS A 65 -15.49 8.22 1.08
C HIS A 65 -14.45 9.19 1.61
N GLU A 66 -13.85 8.86 2.75
CA GLU A 66 -12.79 9.62 3.41
C GLU A 66 -13.24 10.98 3.98
N TRP A 67 -12.45 11.52 4.90
CA TRP A 67 -12.72 12.82 5.54
C TRP A 67 -12.95 13.94 4.51
N MET A 68 -12.31 13.86 3.36
CA MET A 68 -12.40 14.84 2.27
C MET A 68 -13.81 15.02 1.71
N THR A 69 -14.68 14.05 1.89
CA THR A 69 -16.06 14.07 1.37
C THR A 69 -17.12 14.14 2.49
N GLY A 70 -16.69 14.28 3.74
CA GLY A 70 -17.59 14.27 4.89
C GLY A 70 -18.53 15.48 4.94
N MET A 71 -18.06 16.66 4.56
CA MET A 71 -18.85 17.89 4.68
C MET A 71 -20.11 17.89 3.82
N GLY A 72 -20.05 17.29 2.63
CA GLY A 72 -21.21 17.12 1.76
C GLY A 72 -22.27 16.17 2.36
N ALA A 73 -21.82 15.09 3.01
CA ALA A 73 -22.69 14.17 3.71
C ALA A 73 -23.42 14.88 4.87
N LEU A 74 -22.69 15.65 5.68
CA LEU A 74 -23.28 16.45 6.78
C LEU A 74 -24.25 17.51 6.27
N TYR A 75 -23.92 18.17 5.16
CA TYR A 75 -24.82 19.12 4.51
C TYR A 75 -26.15 18.47 4.15
N LEU A 76 -26.12 17.30 3.51
CA LEU A 76 -27.32 16.58 3.07
C LEU A 76 -28.17 16.07 4.23
N GLN A 77 -27.57 15.73 5.35
CA GLN A 77 -28.29 15.32 6.57
C GLN A 77 -29.34 16.38 7.01
N THR A 78 -29.04 17.65 6.81
CA THR A 78 -29.93 18.74 7.15
C THR A 78 -30.77 19.21 5.98
N ALA A 79 -30.18 19.36 4.81
CA ALA A 79 -30.82 19.94 3.63
C ALA A 79 -31.82 19.00 2.96
N VAL A 80 -31.53 17.71 2.92
CA VAL A 80 -32.35 16.67 2.27
C VAL A 80 -32.33 15.39 3.11
N PRO A 81 -33.04 15.38 4.28
CA PRO A 81 -33.01 14.24 5.19
C PRO A 81 -33.63 12.95 4.62
N GLU A 82 -34.30 13.04 3.47
CA GLU A 82 -34.83 11.89 2.74
C GLU A 82 -33.73 11.07 2.04
N ILE A 83 -32.56 11.66 1.80
CA ILE A 83 -31.39 10.95 1.28
C ILE A 83 -30.70 10.24 2.43
N ALA A 84 -30.58 8.91 2.33
CA ALA A 84 -29.79 8.14 3.27
C ALA A 84 -28.29 8.37 3.01
N THR A 85 -27.50 8.49 4.07
CA THR A 85 -26.07 8.77 3.98
C THR A 85 -25.23 7.60 4.48
N ILE A 86 -24.22 7.26 3.71
CA ILE A 86 -23.18 6.29 4.08
C ILE A 86 -21.84 7.02 4.07
N PHE A 87 -21.05 6.85 5.12
CA PHE A 87 -19.68 7.33 5.19
C PHE A 87 -18.73 6.16 5.36
N THR A 88 -17.75 6.06 4.46
CA THR A 88 -16.72 5.04 4.51
C THR A 88 -15.36 5.67 4.76
N THR A 89 -14.73 5.33 5.89
CA THR A 89 -13.33 5.69 6.12
C THR A 89 -12.43 4.51 5.75
N HIS A 90 -11.42 4.75 4.89
CA HIS A 90 -10.47 3.75 4.45
C HIS A 90 -9.23 3.70 5.35
N ALA A 91 -8.94 4.78 6.04
CA ALA A 91 -7.93 4.90 7.07
C ALA A 91 -8.30 6.08 7.95
N THR A 92 -8.22 5.95 9.26
CA THR A 92 -8.43 7.12 10.10
C THR A 92 -7.29 8.12 9.90
N SER A 93 -7.62 9.39 9.71
CA SER A 93 -6.62 10.44 9.50
C SER A 93 -5.66 10.53 10.69
N ILE A 94 -6.20 10.40 11.92
CA ILE A 94 -5.40 10.47 13.14
C ILE A 94 -4.56 9.19 13.34
N GLY A 95 -5.08 8.00 13.07
CA GLY A 95 -4.32 6.75 13.17
C GLY A 95 -3.13 6.73 12.19
N ARG A 96 -3.37 7.14 10.95
CA ARG A 96 -2.30 7.32 9.95
C ARG A 96 -1.25 8.33 10.42
N SER A 97 -1.66 9.42 11.04
CA SER A 97 -0.74 10.44 11.56
C SER A 97 0.08 9.95 12.74
N ILE A 98 -0.51 9.19 13.67
CA ILE A 98 0.21 8.56 14.78
C ILE A 98 1.30 7.62 14.24
N ALA A 99 0.94 6.71 13.34
CA ALA A 99 1.88 5.78 12.71
C ALA A 99 2.97 6.50 11.89
N GLY A 100 2.57 7.51 11.10
CA GLY A 100 3.47 8.30 10.26
C GLY A 100 4.47 9.16 11.04
N ASN A 101 4.15 9.53 12.28
CA ASN A 101 5.04 10.24 13.20
C ASN A 101 5.88 9.29 14.10
N ASN A 102 5.98 8.02 13.73
CA ASN A 102 6.75 7.01 14.47
C ASN A 102 6.30 6.79 15.91
N LYS A 103 5.06 7.12 16.23
CA LYS A 103 4.48 6.80 17.53
C LYS A 103 3.91 5.38 17.52
N PRO A 104 4.04 4.61 18.61
CA PRO A 104 3.45 3.28 18.69
C PRO A 104 1.92 3.40 18.65
N LEU A 105 1.30 2.80 17.65
CA LEU A 105 -0.15 2.91 17.45
C LEU A 105 -0.89 1.75 18.12
N TYR A 106 -0.48 0.52 17.86
CA TYR A 106 -1.31 -0.64 18.13
C TYR A 106 -1.28 -1.12 19.57
N ASP A 107 -0.10 -1.17 20.19
CA ASP A 107 0.02 -1.63 21.57
C ASP A 107 -0.57 -0.64 22.59
N TYR A 108 -0.74 0.62 22.19
CA TYR A 108 -1.32 1.68 23.03
C TYR A 108 -2.64 2.25 22.48
N LEU A 109 -3.24 1.63 21.48
CA LEU A 109 -4.45 2.13 20.82
C LEU A 109 -5.58 2.41 21.83
N PHE A 110 -5.78 1.50 22.77
CA PHE A 110 -6.81 1.61 23.83
C PHE A 110 -6.57 2.76 24.81
N ALA A 111 -5.35 3.28 24.88
CA ALA A 111 -4.97 4.36 25.81
C ALA A 111 -4.95 5.74 25.14
N TYR A 112 -5.01 5.81 23.82
CA TYR A 112 -5.06 7.07 23.09
C TYR A 112 -6.45 7.72 23.18
N ASN A 113 -6.46 9.05 23.34
CA ASN A 113 -7.61 9.89 23.07
C ASN A 113 -7.43 10.55 21.70
N GLY A 114 -8.36 10.32 20.76
CA GLY A 114 -8.23 10.79 19.37
C GLY A 114 -8.18 12.31 19.27
N ASP A 115 -8.98 13.03 20.05
CA ASP A 115 -9.01 14.50 20.02
C ASP A 115 -7.71 15.10 20.56
N GLN A 116 -7.18 14.54 21.66
CA GLN A 116 -5.88 14.95 22.22
C GLN A 116 -4.73 14.66 21.25
N MET A 117 -4.75 13.52 20.60
CA MET A 117 -3.71 13.17 19.60
C MET A 117 -3.82 14.08 18.38
N ALA A 118 -5.02 14.48 17.98
CA ALA A 118 -5.24 15.44 16.91
C ALA A 118 -4.63 16.82 17.24
N GLU A 119 -4.78 17.29 18.47
CA GLU A 119 -4.12 18.51 18.94
C GLU A 119 -2.61 18.39 18.87
N GLU A 120 -2.05 17.30 19.42
CA GLU A 120 -0.61 17.06 19.47
C GLU A 120 0.02 17.01 18.06
N LEU A 121 -0.69 16.44 17.10
CA LEU A 121 -0.19 16.21 15.73
C LEU A 121 -0.70 17.23 14.70
N ASN A 122 -1.35 18.31 15.14
CA ASN A 122 -1.96 19.34 14.27
C ASN A 122 -2.95 18.76 13.23
N MET A 123 -3.79 17.84 13.68
CA MET A 123 -4.78 17.15 12.85
C MET A 123 -6.23 17.52 13.23
N GLN A 124 -6.43 18.56 14.03
CA GLN A 124 -7.74 18.85 14.65
C GLN A 124 -8.88 18.92 13.64
N SER A 125 -8.71 19.68 12.56
CA SER A 125 -9.80 19.88 11.59
C SER A 125 -10.07 18.62 10.77
N LYS A 126 -9.06 17.93 10.28
CA LYS A 126 -9.22 16.67 9.53
C LYS A 126 -9.82 15.57 10.42
N HIS A 127 -9.33 15.45 11.64
CA HIS A 127 -9.88 14.51 12.63
C HIS A 127 -11.33 14.86 12.98
N SER A 128 -11.63 16.13 13.21
CA SER A 128 -12.97 16.59 13.59
C SER A 128 -14.00 16.26 12.51
N ILE A 129 -13.73 16.60 11.24
CA ILE A 129 -14.68 16.30 10.16
C ILE A 129 -14.89 14.79 9.99
N GLU A 130 -13.84 13.97 10.09
CA GLU A 130 -13.96 12.52 10.03
C GLU A 130 -14.79 11.96 11.17
N LYS A 131 -14.48 12.35 12.41
CA LYS A 131 -15.18 11.91 13.62
C LYS A 131 -16.65 12.29 13.57
N GLN A 132 -16.95 13.56 13.30
CA GLN A 132 -18.35 14.04 13.30
C GLN A 132 -19.15 13.42 12.15
N THR A 133 -18.56 13.26 10.97
CA THR A 133 -19.24 12.57 9.87
C THR A 133 -19.59 11.12 10.26
N ALA A 134 -18.65 10.39 10.85
CA ALA A 134 -18.88 9.04 11.33
C ALA A 134 -20.03 8.94 12.33
N HIS A 135 -20.18 9.94 13.20
CA HIS A 135 -21.24 9.96 14.22
C HIS A 135 -22.62 10.34 13.68
N TYR A 136 -22.70 11.19 12.65
CA TYR A 136 -23.98 11.77 12.20
C TYR A 136 -24.60 11.09 10.98
N VAL A 137 -23.82 10.35 10.16
CA VAL A 137 -24.39 9.62 9.00
C VAL A 137 -25.30 8.48 9.43
N ASP A 138 -26.17 8.04 8.53
CA ASP A 138 -27.09 6.92 8.80
C ASP A 138 -26.35 5.59 8.92
N CYS A 139 -25.27 5.41 8.18
CA CYS A 139 -24.43 4.21 8.25
C CYS A 139 -22.95 4.59 8.12
N PHE A 140 -22.16 4.23 9.12
CA PHE A 140 -20.70 4.37 9.11
C PHE A 140 -20.03 3.06 8.80
N THR A 141 -19.12 3.05 7.83
CA THR A 141 -18.44 1.85 7.39
C THR A 141 -16.93 2.05 7.33
N THR A 142 -16.18 0.96 7.42
CA THR A 142 -14.74 0.91 7.19
C THR A 142 -14.34 -0.38 6.48
N VAL A 143 -13.07 -0.50 6.11
CA VAL A 143 -12.61 -1.52 5.16
C VAL A 143 -12.02 -2.78 5.83
N SER A 144 -11.74 -2.75 7.12
CA SER A 144 -11.15 -3.88 7.83
C SER A 144 -11.37 -3.80 9.34
N GLU A 145 -11.20 -4.93 10.02
CA GLU A 145 -11.26 -4.97 11.48
C GLU A 145 -10.13 -4.19 12.14
N ILE A 146 -8.95 -4.16 11.54
CA ILE A 146 -7.83 -3.35 12.07
C ILE A 146 -8.17 -1.86 12.07
N THR A 147 -8.78 -1.36 10.99
CA THR A 147 -9.24 0.04 10.92
C THR A 147 -10.45 0.27 11.81
N ASN A 148 -11.34 -0.73 11.97
CA ASN A 148 -12.48 -0.61 12.87
C ASN A 148 -12.06 -0.42 14.33
N ASN A 149 -10.98 -1.08 14.75
CA ASN A 149 -10.39 -0.85 16.07
C ASN A 149 -9.89 0.61 16.23
N GLU A 150 -9.28 1.19 15.19
CA GLU A 150 -8.91 2.61 15.20
C GLU A 150 -10.15 3.51 15.29
N CYS A 151 -11.19 3.22 14.53
CA CYS A 151 -12.45 3.97 14.58
C CYS A 151 -13.05 3.97 15.99
N LYS A 152 -13.10 2.81 16.61
CA LYS A 152 -13.64 2.65 17.97
C LYS A 152 -12.88 3.49 18.99
N GLU A 153 -11.56 3.43 18.98
CA GLU A 153 -10.72 4.07 20.02
C GLU A 153 -10.41 5.54 19.71
N LEU A 154 -10.24 5.91 18.42
CA LEU A 154 -9.82 7.26 18.04
C LEU A 154 -10.98 8.17 17.58
N LEU A 155 -12.05 7.61 17.02
CA LEU A 155 -13.24 8.36 16.62
C LEU A 155 -14.39 8.21 17.62
N ASP A 156 -14.21 7.44 18.69
CA ASP A 156 -15.26 7.08 19.66
C ASP A 156 -16.51 6.47 18.99
N LYS A 157 -16.33 5.84 17.85
CA LYS A 157 -17.41 5.25 17.04
C LYS A 157 -16.90 4.04 16.27
N PRO A 158 -17.27 2.81 16.64
CA PRO A 158 -17.03 1.66 15.78
C PRO A 158 -17.88 1.77 14.51
N ALA A 159 -17.39 1.18 13.41
CA ALA A 159 -18.18 1.09 12.19
C ALA A 159 -19.44 0.25 12.42
N ASP A 160 -20.54 0.66 11.79
CA ASP A 160 -21.77 -0.12 11.79
C ASP A 160 -21.60 -1.40 10.96
N VAL A 161 -20.80 -1.32 9.88
CA VAL A 161 -20.44 -2.47 9.02
C VAL A 161 -19.01 -2.34 8.57
N VAL A 162 -18.28 -3.46 8.60
CA VAL A 162 -16.96 -3.60 7.97
C VAL A 162 -17.15 -4.16 6.58
N LEU A 163 -16.77 -3.40 5.56
CA LEU A 163 -16.88 -3.74 4.15
C LEU A 163 -15.49 -3.86 3.55
N MET A 164 -15.01 -5.08 3.40
CA MET A 164 -13.68 -5.35 2.82
C MET A 164 -13.61 -4.89 1.36
N ASN A 165 -12.45 -4.39 0.96
CA ASN A 165 -12.22 -3.97 -0.41
C ASN A 165 -12.20 -5.17 -1.35
N GLY A 166 -12.95 -5.07 -2.43
CA GLY A 166 -12.96 -6.07 -3.51
C GLY A 166 -11.86 -5.84 -4.54
N PHE A 167 -11.65 -6.85 -5.36
CA PHE A 167 -10.74 -6.80 -6.50
C PHE A 167 -11.35 -7.59 -7.66
N GLU A 168 -11.39 -6.98 -8.83
CA GLU A 168 -11.83 -7.65 -10.06
C GLU A 168 -10.61 -8.23 -10.77
N ASP A 169 -10.63 -9.53 -11.04
CA ASP A 169 -9.52 -10.27 -11.64
C ASP A 169 -9.72 -10.58 -13.15
N ASP A 170 -10.71 -10.02 -13.77
CA ASP A 170 -11.07 -10.29 -15.19
C ASP A 170 -9.92 -9.99 -16.15
N PHE A 171 -9.07 -9.02 -15.82
CA PHE A 171 -7.91 -8.65 -16.62
C PHE A 171 -6.65 -9.49 -16.34
N VAL A 172 -6.68 -10.38 -15.36
CA VAL A 172 -5.56 -11.31 -15.09
C VAL A 172 -5.43 -12.29 -16.25
N PRO A 173 -4.26 -12.37 -16.90
CA PRO A 173 -4.09 -13.27 -18.04
C PRO A 173 -4.24 -14.73 -17.63
N LYS A 174 -4.76 -15.55 -18.51
CA LYS A 174 -5.03 -16.99 -18.25
C LYS A 174 -4.28 -17.88 -19.25
N GLY A 175 -4.04 -19.13 -18.88
CA GLY A 175 -3.48 -20.16 -19.76
C GLY A 175 -2.11 -19.82 -20.33
N THR A 176 -1.94 -20.02 -21.63
CA THR A 176 -0.67 -19.76 -22.34
C THR A 176 -0.26 -18.30 -22.35
N THR A 177 -1.23 -17.38 -22.31
CA THR A 177 -0.96 -15.94 -22.20
C THR A 177 -0.28 -15.61 -20.88
N PHE A 178 -0.79 -16.17 -19.78
CA PHE A 178 -0.17 -16.02 -18.45
C PHE A 178 1.28 -16.51 -18.45
N THR A 179 1.49 -17.76 -18.92
CA THR A 179 2.83 -18.36 -18.96
C THR A 179 3.79 -17.56 -19.83
N GLY A 180 3.33 -17.08 -20.98
CA GLY A 180 4.13 -16.24 -21.87
C GLY A 180 4.50 -14.89 -21.27
N LYS A 181 3.55 -14.22 -20.62
CA LYS A 181 3.81 -12.94 -19.93
C LYS A 181 4.78 -13.13 -18.75
N ARG A 182 4.58 -14.17 -17.93
CA ARG A 182 5.49 -14.51 -16.84
C ARG A 182 6.91 -14.72 -17.33
N LYS A 183 7.10 -15.52 -18.39
CA LYS A 183 8.44 -15.76 -18.98
C LYS A 183 9.10 -14.45 -19.44
N ARG A 184 8.35 -13.58 -20.10
CA ARG A 184 8.86 -12.27 -20.54
C ARG A 184 9.20 -11.34 -19.36
N ALA A 185 8.38 -11.34 -18.31
CA ALA A 185 8.64 -10.55 -17.10
C ALA A 185 9.96 -11.01 -16.45
N ARG A 186 10.11 -12.31 -16.19
CA ARG A 186 11.34 -12.88 -15.62
C ARG A 186 12.56 -12.58 -16.46
N SER A 187 12.47 -12.77 -17.78
CA SER A 187 13.55 -12.44 -18.71
C SER A 187 13.98 -10.98 -18.62
N THR A 188 13.03 -10.06 -18.53
CA THR A 188 13.30 -8.62 -18.34
C THR A 188 13.98 -8.36 -16.99
N MET A 189 13.46 -8.91 -15.90
CA MET A 189 13.99 -8.71 -14.56
C MET A 189 15.43 -9.23 -14.45
N LEU A 190 15.70 -10.44 -14.95
CA LEU A 190 17.03 -11.04 -14.96
C LEU A 190 17.98 -10.26 -15.87
N ARG A 191 17.52 -9.81 -17.05
CA ARG A 191 18.35 -9.01 -17.95
C ARG A 191 18.77 -7.68 -17.32
N VAL A 192 17.84 -6.97 -16.69
CA VAL A 192 18.14 -5.73 -15.97
C VAL A 192 19.16 -5.97 -14.86
N ALA A 193 18.95 -7.00 -14.06
CA ALA A 193 19.86 -7.37 -12.97
C ALA A 193 21.26 -7.72 -13.48
N ASN A 194 21.36 -8.57 -14.49
CA ASN A 194 22.64 -9.01 -15.05
C ASN A 194 23.41 -7.85 -15.70
N CYS A 195 22.72 -6.94 -16.39
CA CYS A 195 23.34 -5.75 -16.96
C CYS A 195 23.82 -4.77 -15.88
N LEU A 196 23.05 -4.63 -14.79
CA LEU A 196 23.39 -3.71 -13.70
C LEU A 196 24.57 -4.21 -12.87
N MET A 197 24.58 -5.50 -12.55
CA MET A 197 25.53 -6.09 -11.60
C MET A 197 26.71 -6.83 -12.26
N GLY A 198 26.68 -7.04 -13.57
CA GLY A 198 27.69 -7.84 -14.24
C GLY A 198 27.64 -9.32 -13.85
N THR A 199 26.44 -9.87 -13.69
CA THR A 199 26.17 -11.26 -13.30
C THR A 199 25.56 -12.07 -14.45
N ASP A 200 25.46 -13.37 -14.27
CA ASP A 200 24.81 -14.30 -15.22
C ASP A 200 23.76 -15.15 -14.48
N MET A 201 22.83 -14.48 -13.79
CA MET A 201 21.73 -15.15 -13.10
C MET A 201 20.75 -15.72 -14.12
N GLY A 202 20.33 -16.97 -13.91
CA GLY A 202 19.41 -17.72 -14.77
C GLY A 202 18.02 -17.90 -14.13
N ASP A 203 17.19 -18.70 -14.80
CA ASP A 203 15.79 -18.95 -14.41
C ASP A 203 15.62 -19.68 -13.06
N ASP A 204 16.69 -20.29 -12.54
CA ASP A 204 16.74 -20.90 -11.21
C ASP A 204 16.82 -19.86 -10.07
N THR A 205 17.08 -18.60 -10.39
CA THR A 205 17.09 -17.50 -9.42
C THR A 205 15.68 -17.28 -8.86
N LEU A 206 15.59 -17.21 -7.54
CA LEU A 206 14.35 -16.84 -6.85
C LEU A 206 14.13 -15.33 -6.95
N ILE A 207 13.11 -14.92 -7.69
CA ILE A 207 12.76 -13.50 -7.84
C ILE A 207 11.66 -13.15 -6.84
N ILE A 208 11.97 -12.21 -5.97
CA ILE A 208 11.03 -11.71 -4.97
C ILE A 208 10.88 -10.19 -5.10
N GLY A 209 9.79 -9.64 -4.58
CA GLY A 209 9.59 -8.21 -4.67
C GLY A 209 8.69 -7.64 -3.58
N THR A 210 8.80 -6.34 -3.41
CA THR A 210 7.83 -5.52 -2.72
C THR A 210 7.48 -4.32 -3.59
N SER A 211 6.27 -3.80 -3.44
CA SER A 211 5.79 -2.64 -4.19
C SER A 211 4.79 -1.84 -3.36
N GLY A 212 4.60 -0.59 -3.71
CA GLY A 212 3.68 0.32 -3.05
C GLY A 212 4.21 1.75 -3.00
N ARG A 213 3.57 2.58 -2.19
CA ARG A 213 4.04 3.95 -1.95
C ARG A 213 5.32 3.95 -1.11
N TYR A 214 6.12 4.99 -1.27
CA TYR A 214 7.35 5.13 -0.49
C TYR A 214 7.05 5.60 0.96
N GLU A 215 6.46 4.71 1.73
CA GLU A 215 6.23 4.86 3.17
C GLU A 215 7.12 3.83 3.89
N PHE A 216 8.36 4.21 4.17
CA PHE A 216 9.46 3.32 4.51
C PHE A 216 9.14 2.37 5.68
N LYS A 217 8.61 2.90 6.79
CA LYS A 217 8.17 2.10 7.94
C LYS A 217 6.78 1.50 7.72
N ASN A 218 5.82 2.31 7.29
CA ASN A 218 4.42 1.88 7.22
C ASN A 218 4.19 0.75 6.22
N LYS A 219 4.92 0.75 5.10
CA LYS A 219 4.89 -0.35 4.12
C LYS A 219 5.87 -1.48 4.44
N GLY A 220 6.63 -1.36 5.53
CA GLY A 220 7.57 -2.40 5.97
C GLY A 220 8.79 -2.56 5.08
N ILE A 221 9.16 -1.52 4.32
CA ILE A 221 10.36 -1.55 3.48
C ILE A 221 11.60 -1.79 4.33
N ASP A 222 11.67 -1.13 5.48
CA ASP A 222 12.74 -1.27 6.47
C ASP A 222 12.92 -2.72 6.94
N VAL A 223 11.87 -3.36 7.40
CA VAL A 223 11.93 -4.74 7.90
C VAL A 223 12.18 -5.75 6.77
N PHE A 224 11.72 -5.45 5.56
CA PHE A 224 12.03 -6.27 4.39
C PHE A 224 13.53 -6.22 4.06
N LEU A 225 14.14 -5.03 4.02
CA LEU A 225 15.58 -4.88 3.82
C LEU A 225 16.39 -5.58 4.90
N GLU A 226 15.99 -5.46 6.18
CA GLU A 226 16.63 -6.17 7.28
C GLU A 226 16.53 -7.70 7.11
N SER A 227 15.37 -8.20 6.69
CA SER A 227 15.19 -9.63 6.42
C SER A 227 16.12 -10.13 5.30
N LEU A 228 16.31 -9.33 4.25
CA LEU A 228 17.25 -9.66 3.16
C LEU A 228 18.71 -9.65 3.62
N ASN A 229 19.09 -8.75 4.51
CA ASN A 229 20.40 -8.73 5.14
C ASN A 229 20.65 -10.02 5.96
N ARG A 230 19.66 -10.45 6.74
CA ARG A 230 19.73 -11.71 7.49
C ARG A 230 19.75 -12.92 6.57
N LEU A 231 18.93 -12.91 5.53
CA LEU A 231 18.89 -13.97 4.51
C LEU A 231 20.24 -14.14 3.78
N ASN A 232 20.91 -13.03 3.45
CA ASN A 232 22.23 -13.07 2.79
C ASN A 232 23.31 -13.75 3.65
N ARG A 233 23.12 -13.81 4.95
CA ARG A 233 24.00 -14.49 5.91
C ARG A 233 23.56 -15.92 6.24
N ASP A 234 22.40 -16.33 5.77
CA ASP A 234 21.86 -17.66 6.04
C ASP A 234 22.58 -18.72 5.19
N LYS A 235 23.29 -19.61 5.87
CA LYS A 235 24.04 -20.69 5.23
C LYS A 235 23.12 -21.76 4.61
N ASN A 236 21.87 -21.81 5.03
CA ASN A 236 20.88 -22.77 4.53
C ASN A 236 20.18 -22.27 3.25
N LEU A 237 20.43 -21.05 2.82
CA LEU A 237 19.87 -20.53 1.57
C LEU A 237 20.44 -21.28 0.38
N GLU A 238 19.60 -22.00 -0.35
CA GLU A 238 20.04 -22.86 -1.46
C GLU A 238 20.14 -22.07 -2.77
N LYS A 239 19.17 -21.21 -3.08
CA LYS A 239 19.10 -20.47 -4.33
C LYS A 239 19.66 -19.05 -4.21
N ASN A 240 20.12 -18.50 -5.33
CA ASN A 240 20.31 -17.07 -5.44
C ASN A 240 18.94 -16.36 -5.39
N VAL A 241 18.90 -15.24 -4.70
CA VAL A 241 17.69 -14.42 -4.54
C VAL A 241 17.92 -13.07 -5.20
N LEU A 242 16.98 -12.66 -6.03
CA LEU A 242 16.92 -11.32 -6.62
C LEU A 242 15.69 -10.60 -6.10
N ALA A 243 15.88 -9.58 -5.29
CA ALA A 243 14.82 -8.81 -4.65
C ALA A 243 14.64 -7.47 -5.36
N PHE A 244 13.40 -7.17 -5.75
CA PHE A 244 13.00 -5.89 -6.34
C PHE A 244 12.27 -5.03 -5.31
N ILE A 245 12.71 -3.78 -5.17
CA ILE A 245 12.03 -2.75 -4.39
C ILE A 245 11.37 -1.79 -5.38
N ASN A 246 10.13 -2.05 -5.74
CA ASN A 246 9.37 -1.29 -6.74
C ASN A 246 8.55 -0.18 -6.04
N VAL A 247 9.23 0.88 -5.63
CA VAL A 247 8.65 1.94 -4.81
C VAL A 247 9.02 3.30 -5.40
N PRO A 248 8.05 4.08 -5.92
CA PRO A 248 8.34 5.37 -6.51
C PRO A 248 8.94 6.35 -5.50
N GLY A 249 10.18 6.75 -5.74
CA GLY A 249 10.90 7.75 -4.96
C GLY A 249 10.93 9.11 -5.66
N TRP A 250 11.77 10.01 -5.17
CA TRP A 250 12.03 11.28 -5.85
C TRP A 250 13.00 11.03 -7.02
N VAL A 251 12.42 10.42 -8.07
CA VAL A 251 13.14 9.88 -9.21
C VAL A 251 13.55 10.97 -10.21
N GLY A 252 14.79 10.86 -10.68
CA GLY A 252 15.33 11.60 -11.82
C GLY A 252 15.30 10.76 -13.10
N ASP A 253 16.37 10.82 -13.88
CA ASP A 253 16.45 10.15 -15.18
C ASP A 253 16.77 8.65 -15.08
N ALA A 254 16.31 7.89 -16.07
CA ALA A 254 16.76 6.55 -16.29
C ALA A 254 18.27 6.52 -16.57
N ARG A 255 18.97 5.51 -16.05
CA ARG A 255 20.43 5.39 -16.17
C ARG A 255 20.84 5.10 -17.62
N GLU A 256 21.54 6.03 -18.24
CA GLU A 256 22.03 5.86 -19.60
C GLU A 256 23.05 4.70 -19.74
N ASP A 257 23.92 4.50 -18.75
CA ASP A 257 24.88 3.41 -18.72
C ASP A 257 24.19 2.05 -18.71
N LEU A 258 23.12 1.90 -17.94
CA LEU A 258 22.29 0.70 -17.91
C LEU A 258 21.53 0.52 -19.23
N GLN A 259 20.95 1.59 -19.78
CA GLN A 259 20.26 1.56 -21.08
C GLN A 259 21.19 1.08 -22.21
N GLN A 260 22.44 1.54 -22.22
CA GLN A 260 23.44 1.10 -23.21
C GLN A 260 23.71 -0.40 -23.11
N ARG A 261 23.88 -0.94 -21.89
CA ARG A 261 24.05 -2.38 -21.68
C ARG A 261 22.82 -3.17 -22.08
N LEU A 262 21.62 -2.69 -21.80
CA LEU A 262 20.36 -3.36 -22.18
C LEU A 262 20.16 -3.45 -23.69
N LYS A 263 20.65 -2.47 -24.44
CA LYS A 263 20.61 -2.47 -25.93
C LYS A 263 21.62 -3.41 -26.55
N SER A 264 22.70 -3.71 -25.85
CA SER A 264 23.73 -4.66 -26.30
C SER A 264 23.24 -6.11 -26.13
N LYS A 265 23.73 -7.01 -26.99
CA LYS A 265 23.52 -8.45 -26.84
C LYS A 265 24.63 -9.13 -26.01
N GLU A 266 25.62 -8.37 -25.58
CA GLU A 266 26.75 -8.86 -24.81
C GLU A 266 26.37 -9.24 -23.39
N LYS A 267 27.11 -10.16 -22.80
CA LYS A 267 27.10 -10.45 -21.36
C LYS A 267 28.18 -9.59 -20.69
N PHE A 268 27.82 -9.00 -19.58
CA PHE A 268 28.72 -8.14 -18.79
C PHE A 268 29.18 -8.89 -17.55
N THR A 269 30.44 -8.75 -17.21
CA THR A 269 31.09 -9.43 -16.07
C THR A 269 31.48 -8.45 -14.96
N THR A 270 31.29 -7.16 -15.19
CA THR A 270 31.60 -6.10 -14.21
C THR A 270 30.34 -5.31 -13.86
N PRO A 271 30.15 -4.97 -12.58
CA PRO A 271 29.02 -4.14 -12.19
C PRO A 271 29.17 -2.71 -12.73
N LEU A 272 28.02 -2.04 -12.90
CA LEU A 272 27.98 -0.60 -13.05
C LEU A 272 28.27 0.08 -11.71
N GLU A 273 28.61 1.35 -11.74
CA GLU A 273 28.71 2.16 -10.53
C GLU A 273 27.32 2.17 -9.81
N VAL A 274 27.31 2.06 -8.49
CA VAL A 274 26.09 1.92 -7.69
C VAL A 274 25.14 0.86 -8.27
N PRO A 275 25.49 -0.43 -8.22
CA PRO A 275 24.73 -1.51 -8.88
C PRO A 275 23.47 -1.91 -8.10
N LEU A 276 22.76 -0.95 -7.53
CA LEU A 276 21.60 -1.10 -6.66
C LEU A 276 20.34 -0.45 -7.20
N ILE A 277 20.45 0.44 -8.19
CA ILE A 277 19.36 1.32 -8.60
C ILE A 277 19.25 1.42 -10.12
N THR A 278 18.03 1.48 -10.63
CA THR A 278 17.73 1.56 -12.07
C THR A 278 17.66 2.98 -12.62
N HIS A 279 17.31 3.93 -11.79
CA HIS A 279 17.15 5.34 -12.12
C HIS A 279 17.89 6.18 -11.08
N TRP A 280 18.48 7.30 -11.51
CA TRP A 280 19.06 8.23 -10.56
C TRP A 280 17.95 8.92 -9.76
N LEU A 281 18.22 9.16 -8.48
CA LEU A 281 17.37 10.01 -7.64
C LEU A 281 17.85 11.45 -7.67
N HIS A 282 16.96 12.41 -7.50
CA HIS A 282 17.35 13.80 -7.31
C HIS A 282 18.23 13.99 -6.07
N ASN A 283 18.08 13.12 -5.07
CA ASN A 283 18.96 13.10 -3.90
C ASN A 283 19.47 11.66 -3.64
N MET A 284 20.67 11.38 -4.14
CA MET A 284 21.33 10.07 -3.95
C MET A 284 21.98 9.91 -2.56
N THR A 285 22.14 11.00 -1.81
CA THR A 285 22.87 11.00 -0.52
C THR A 285 21.95 10.87 0.70
N HIS A 286 20.65 11.02 0.51
CA HIS A 286 19.66 11.00 1.61
C HIS A 286 18.37 10.29 1.18
N ASP A 287 18.52 9.05 0.73
CA ASP A 287 17.38 8.16 0.44
C ASP A 287 17.35 7.02 1.47
N GLN A 288 16.19 6.77 2.06
CA GLN A 288 16.05 5.80 3.16
C GLN A 288 16.44 4.37 2.75
N VAL A 289 16.09 3.94 1.53
CA VAL A 289 16.48 2.61 1.02
C VAL A 289 17.99 2.53 0.82
N LEU A 290 18.58 3.49 0.11
CA LEU A 290 20.02 3.51 -0.17
C LEU A 290 20.84 3.65 1.11
N ASP A 291 20.41 4.51 2.03
CA ASP A 291 21.08 4.71 3.33
C ASP A 291 21.07 3.42 4.17
N MET A 292 19.95 2.72 4.21
CA MET A 292 19.85 1.45 4.94
C MET A 292 20.71 0.36 4.30
N LEU A 293 20.71 0.22 2.97
CA LEU A 293 21.58 -0.73 2.26
C LEU A 293 23.06 -0.45 2.53
N LYS A 294 23.45 0.83 2.52
CA LYS A 294 24.81 1.25 2.84
C LYS A 294 25.17 0.92 4.30
N TYR A 295 24.28 1.22 5.23
CA TYR A 295 24.48 0.91 6.65
C TYR A 295 24.66 -0.59 6.88
N MET A 296 23.90 -1.43 6.21
CA MET A 296 24.00 -2.89 6.30
C MET A 296 25.17 -3.48 5.50
N GLY A 297 25.87 -2.68 4.71
CA GLY A 297 26.95 -3.16 3.83
C GLY A 297 26.46 -4.02 2.67
N MET A 298 25.21 -3.88 2.23
CA MET A 298 24.65 -4.60 1.09
C MET A 298 24.85 -3.82 -0.19
N SER A 299 25.78 -4.29 -1.02
CA SER A 299 26.20 -3.62 -2.25
C SER A 299 26.18 -4.52 -3.50
N ASN A 300 25.47 -5.63 -3.44
CA ASN A 300 25.40 -6.61 -4.54
C ASN A 300 26.77 -7.15 -4.94
N ARG A 301 27.61 -7.50 -3.96
CA ARG A 301 28.92 -8.13 -4.22
C ARG A 301 28.76 -9.46 -4.95
N PRO A 302 29.77 -9.88 -5.74
CA PRO A 302 29.69 -11.14 -6.48
C PRO A 302 29.36 -12.36 -5.61
N GLU A 303 29.90 -12.42 -4.39
CA GLU A 303 29.68 -13.50 -3.42
C GLU A 303 28.33 -13.49 -2.73
N ASP A 304 27.59 -12.37 -2.76
CA ASP A 304 26.29 -12.27 -2.11
C ASP A 304 25.26 -13.13 -2.83
N LYS A 305 24.58 -14.01 -2.09
CA LYS A 305 23.46 -14.80 -2.63
C LYS A 305 22.18 -13.99 -2.81
N VAL A 306 22.02 -12.93 -2.06
CA VAL A 306 20.88 -12.01 -2.13
C VAL A 306 21.31 -10.73 -2.83
N LYS A 307 20.69 -10.47 -3.98
CA LYS A 307 20.88 -9.25 -4.76
C LYS A 307 19.63 -8.38 -4.65
N ILE A 308 19.79 -7.08 -4.56
CA ILE A 308 18.71 -6.13 -4.39
C ILE A 308 18.75 -5.09 -5.50
N ILE A 309 17.60 -4.83 -6.12
CA ILE A 309 17.43 -3.74 -7.08
C ILE A 309 16.34 -2.81 -6.59
N PHE A 310 16.69 -1.55 -6.40
CA PHE A 310 15.74 -0.47 -6.16
C PHE A 310 15.28 0.12 -7.49
N VAL A 311 13.96 0.06 -7.74
CA VAL A 311 13.29 0.60 -8.92
C VAL A 311 12.44 1.79 -8.45
N PRO A 312 13.00 3.02 -8.43
CA PRO A 312 12.37 4.15 -7.77
C PRO A 312 11.39 4.93 -8.66
N CYS A 313 10.82 4.28 -9.66
CA CYS A 313 9.90 4.91 -10.61
C CYS A 313 8.55 4.21 -10.64
N TYR A 314 7.54 4.89 -11.19
CA TYR A 314 6.29 4.25 -11.55
C TYR A 314 6.49 3.30 -12.72
N LEU A 315 5.91 2.10 -12.61
CA LEU A 315 5.93 1.08 -13.66
C LEU A 315 4.74 1.32 -14.62
N ASP A 316 4.88 2.30 -15.47
CA ASP A 316 3.86 2.73 -16.45
C ASP A 316 4.08 2.14 -17.87
N GLY A 317 5.16 1.36 -18.04
CA GLY A 317 5.56 0.78 -19.31
C GLY A 317 6.51 1.64 -20.13
N LYS A 318 6.91 2.83 -19.65
CA LYS A 318 7.75 3.80 -20.38
C LYS A 318 8.86 4.40 -19.51
N ASP A 319 9.24 3.71 -18.46
CA ASP A 319 10.23 4.17 -17.48
C ASP A 319 11.67 4.26 -18.03
N GLY A 320 11.93 3.69 -19.19
CA GLY A 320 13.23 3.74 -19.87
C GLY A 320 14.20 2.59 -19.52
N ILE A 321 13.90 1.77 -18.54
CA ILE A 321 14.70 0.59 -18.12
C ILE A 321 13.89 -0.69 -18.23
N ILE A 322 12.84 -0.83 -17.45
CA ILE A 322 12.01 -2.05 -17.39
C ILE A 322 10.98 -2.03 -18.52
N ASN A 323 10.37 -0.90 -18.78
CA ASN A 323 9.38 -0.66 -19.83
C ASN A 323 8.23 -1.68 -19.82
N LYS A 324 7.77 -2.04 -18.62
CA LYS A 324 6.59 -2.87 -18.38
C LYS A 324 5.67 -2.20 -17.38
N GLN A 325 4.38 -2.38 -17.59
CA GLN A 325 3.40 -2.00 -16.58
C GLN A 325 3.52 -2.91 -15.35
N TYR A 326 3.12 -2.39 -14.20
CA TYR A 326 3.20 -3.09 -12.92
C TYR A 326 2.65 -4.52 -12.99
N TYR A 327 1.44 -4.69 -13.51
CA TYR A 327 0.80 -6.00 -13.59
C TYR A 327 1.48 -6.96 -14.59
N ASP A 328 2.20 -6.44 -15.58
CA ASP A 328 3.01 -7.27 -16.48
C ASP A 328 4.36 -7.66 -15.87
N LEU A 329 4.80 -6.95 -14.84
CA LEU A 329 6.05 -7.23 -14.13
C LEU A 329 5.85 -8.20 -12.96
N ILE A 330 4.79 -8.01 -12.14
CA ILE A 330 4.54 -8.83 -10.94
C ILE A 330 4.40 -10.32 -11.26
N LEU A 331 3.92 -10.66 -12.46
CA LEU A 331 3.87 -12.04 -12.96
C LEU A 331 5.22 -12.76 -12.90
N GLY A 332 6.31 -12.01 -12.97
CA GLY A 332 7.68 -12.54 -12.93
C GLY A 332 8.17 -12.95 -11.54
N GLU A 333 7.54 -12.46 -10.50
CA GLU A 333 7.92 -12.78 -9.12
C GLU A 333 7.54 -14.22 -8.75
N ASP A 334 8.36 -14.83 -7.92
CA ASP A 334 8.09 -16.13 -7.30
C ASP A 334 7.39 -15.97 -5.96
N LEU A 335 7.69 -14.89 -5.26
CA LEU A 335 7.14 -14.53 -3.96
C LEU A 335 7.10 -13.00 -3.84
N SER A 336 6.00 -12.45 -3.36
CA SER A 336 5.90 -11.03 -3.01
C SER A 336 5.88 -10.85 -1.49
N VAL A 337 6.47 -9.77 -0.99
CA VAL A 337 6.61 -9.52 0.44
C VAL A 337 6.12 -8.11 0.77
N TYR A 338 5.06 -8.01 1.56
CA TYR A 338 4.43 -6.76 2.00
C TYR A 338 4.29 -6.74 3.52
N PRO A 339 5.38 -6.52 4.27
CA PRO A 339 5.37 -6.67 5.72
C PRO A 339 4.93 -5.37 6.41
N SER A 340 3.79 -4.83 6.01
CA SER A 340 3.30 -3.53 6.43
C SER A 340 3.12 -3.42 7.94
N TYR A 341 3.47 -2.25 8.48
CA TYR A 341 3.14 -1.83 9.84
C TYR A 341 1.78 -1.11 9.89
N TYR A 342 1.51 -0.24 8.90
CA TYR A 342 0.23 0.45 8.78
C TYR A 342 -0.36 0.23 7.39
N GLU A 343 -1.38 -0.62 7.31
CA GLU A 343 -2.05 -0.98 6.06
C GLU A 343 -3.53 -1.28 6.31
N PRO A 344 -4.42 -0.30 6.15
CA PRO A 344 -5.85 -0.49 6.44
C PRO A 344 -6.49 -1.66 5.70
N TRP A 345 -6.15 -1.88 4.44
CA TRP A 345 -6.54 -3.06 3.68
C TRP A 345 -5.33 -3.81 3.13
N GLY A 346 -4.69 -3.32 2.09
CA GLY A 346 -3.57 -3.96 1.41
C GLY A 346 -3.95 -4.48 0.03
N TYR A 347 -4.05 -3.58 -0.94
CA TYR A 347 -4.28 -3.97 -2.33
C TYR A 347 -3.09 -4.72 -2.92
N THR A 348 -1.86 -4.36 -2.59
CA THR A 348 -0.66 -5.00 -3.15
C THR A 348 -0.59 -6.50 -2.85
N PRO A 349 -0.83 -7.01 -1.63
CA PRO A 349 -0.91 -8.45 -1.41
C PRO A 349 -2.11 -9.10 -2.11
N LEU A 350 -3.26 -8.44 -2.15
CA LEU A 350 -4.44 -8.92 -2.85
C LEU A 350 -4.19 -9.04 -4.36
N GLU A 351 -3.58 -8.04 -4.98
CA GLU A 351 -3.18 -8.06 -6.39
C GLU A 351 -2.18 -9.19 -6.67
N SER A 352 -1.20 -9.39 -5.79
CA SER A 352 -0.21 -10.46 -5.94
C SER A 352 -0.86 -11.84 -5.98
N VAL A 353 -1.78 -12.14 -5.07
CA VAL A 353 -2.46 -13.45 -5.07
C VAL A 353 -3.37 -13.59 -6.28
N ALA A 354 -4.05 -12.53 -6.73
CA ALA A 354 -4.86 -12.54 -7.95
C ALA A 354 -4.01 -12.88 -9.20
N PHE A 355 -2.75 -12.46 -9.20
CA PHE A 355 -1.76 -12.84 -10.23
C PHE A 355 -1.02 -14.15 -9.93
N HIS A 356 -1.54 -14.97 -9.05
CA HIS A 356 -0.95 -16.26 -8.66
C HIS A 356 0.48 -16.14 -8.12
N VAL A 357 0.78 -15.07 -7.40
CA VAL A 357 2.07 -14.89 -6.72
C VAL A 357 1.88 -15.13 -5.23
N PRO A 358 2.52 -16.16 -4.67
CA PRO A 358 2.51 -16.39 -3.22
C PRO A 358 3.01 -15.15 -2.49
N THR A 359 2.41 -14.85 -1.35
CA THR A 359 2.56 -13.52 -0.73
C THR A 359 2.80 -13.64 0.77
N VAL A 360 3.74 -12.84 1.27
CA VAL A 360 3.96 -12.60 2.71
C VAL A 360 3.37 -11.25 3.07
N THR A 361 2.55 -11.21 4.11
CA THR A 361 1.96 -9.99 4.68
C THR A 361 1.96 -10.06 6.20
N THR A 362 1.32 -9.10 6.87
CA THR A 362 1.21 -9.08 8.34
C THR A 362 -0.26 -9.01 8.77
N ASP A 363 -0.51 -9.32 10.02
CA ASP A 363 -1.83 -9.17 10.66
C ASP A 363 -2.17 -7.71 11.04
N LEU A 364 -1.26 -6.76 10.79
CA LEU A 364 -1.55 -5.32 10.82
C LEU A 364 -2.08 -4.79 9.48
N ALA A 365 -2.07 -5.60 8.42
CA ALA A 365 -2.78 -5.32 7.18
C ALA A 365 -4.19 -5.93 7.24
N GLY A 366 -5.19 -5.17 6.80
CA GLY A 366 -6.58 -5.68 6.78
C GLY A 366 -6.73 -6.95 5.98
N PHE A 367 -6.06 -7.05 4.82
CA PHE A 367 -6.01 -8.27 4.00
C PHE A 367 -5.40 -9.46 4.78
N GLY A 368 -4.29 -9.26 5.48
CA GLY A 368 -3.66 -10.32 6.26
C GLY A 368 -4.55 -10.81 7.39
N LEU A 369 -5.19 -9.88 8.09
CA LEU A 369 -6.13 -10.23 9.15
C LEU A 369 -7.35 -10.99 8.61
N TRP A 370 -7.84 -10.60 7.42
CA TRP A 370 -8.91 -11.34 6.72
C TRP A 370 -8.47 -12.76 6.33
N VAL A 371 -7.26 -12.90 5.76
CA VAL A 371 -6.71 -14.24 5.40
C VAL A 371 -6.64 -15.15 6.61
N ASN A 372 -6.25 -14.64 7.79
CA ASN A 372 -6.25 -15.42 9.04
C ASN A 372 -7.65 -15.93 9.45
N SER A 373 -8.72 -15.31 8.97
CA SER A 373 -10.09 -15.76 9.22
C SER A 373 -10.54 -16.90 8.31
N LEU A 374 -9.80 -17.20 7.25
CA LEU A 374 -10.12 -18.26 6.29
C LEU A 374 -9.72 -19.61 6.83
N LYS A 375 -10.62 -20.59 6.74
CA LYS A 375 -10.44 -21.93 7.34
C LYS A 375 -9.29 -22.75 6.76
N ASN A 376 -8.85 -22.46 5.54
CA ASN A 376 -7.87 -23.26 4.78
C ASN A 376 -6.57 -22.47 4.50
N GLN A 377 -6.24 -21.49 5.34
CA GLN A 377 -5.02 -20.70 5.20
C GLN A 377 -4.14 -20.91 6.43
N HIS A 378 -3.02 -21.61 6.24
CA HIS A 378 -2.12 -22.02 7.32
C HIS A 378 -0.65 -21.65 7.02
N GLY A 379 -0.41 -20.72 6.12
CA GLY A 379 0.91 -20.23 5.76
C GLY A 379 1.19 -20.26 4.26
N ILE A 380 2.47 -20.10 3.92
CA ILE A 380 2.90 -19.95 2.51
C ILE A 380 2.51 -21.15 1.64
N ASP A 381 2.41 -22.33 2.18
CA ASP A 381 2.00 -23.54 1.44
C ASP A 381 0.57 -23.46 0.90
N ASP A 382 -0.25 -22.62 1.50
CA ASP A 382 -1.61 -22.31 1.04
C ASP A 382 -1.69 -21.01 0.23
N GLY A 383 -0.55 -20.37 0.00
CA GLY A 383 -0.42 -19.20 -0.87
C GLY A 383 -0.15 -17.87 -0.16
N VAL A 384 -0.48 -17.76 1.12
CA VAL A 384 -0.25 -16.52 1.90
C VAL A 384 0.35 -16.87 3.26
N GLU A 385 1.47 -16.22 3.58
CA GLU A 385 2.03 -16.20 4.93
C GLU A 385 1.62 -14.89 5.60
N VAL A 386 0.96 -14.99 6.74
CA VAL A 386 0.58 -13.84 7.57
C VAL A 386 1.43 -13.84 8.83
N LEU A 387 2.37 -12.91 8.91
CA LEU A 387 3.24 -12.75 10.07
C LEU A 387 2.55 -11.89 11.13
N HIS A 388 2.70 -12.29 12.39
CA HIS A 388 2.30 -11.42 13.49
C HIS A 388 3.25 -10.22 13.58
N ARG A 389 2.69 -9.01 13.56
CA ARG A 389 3.45 -7.76 13.74
C ARG A 389 2.84 -6.92 14.85
N SER A 390 3.71 -6.30 15.67
CA SER A 390 3.35 -5.35 16.72
C SER A 390 4.28 -4.14 16.68
N ASP A 391 4.11 -3.19 17.60
CA ASP A 391 4.99 -2.02 17.67
C ASP A 391 6.44 -2.38 18.01
N TYR A 392 6.70 -3.52 18.66
CA TYR A 392 7.99 -3.85 19.25
C TYR A 392 8.61 -5.18 18.81
N ASN A 393 8.02 -5.88 17.84
CA ASN A 393 8.54 -7.17 17.37
C ASN A 393 9.24 -7.13 16.01
N TYR A 394 9.85 -6.00 15.67
CA TYR A 394 10.55 -5.79 14.39
C TYR A 394 11.53 -6.93 14.05
N SER A 395 12.36 -7.34 15.02
CA SER A 395 13.36 -8.41 14.82
C SER A 395 12.70 -9.75 14.50
N GLU A 396 11.62 -10.09 15.17
CA GLU A 396 10.87 -11.34 14.95
C GLU A 396 10.22 -11.35 13.56
N VAL A 397 9.70 -10.22 13.12
CA VAL A 397 9.14 -10.08 11.77
C VAL A 397 10.24 -10.24 10.71
N ALA A 398 11.39 -9.63 10.90
CA ALA A 398 12.54 -9.78 10.00
C ALA A 398 12.97 -11.25 9.88
N ASP A 399 13.06 -11.98 11.00
CA ASP A 399 13.35 -13.41 11.00
C ASP A 399 12.26 -14.23 10.34
N GLY A 400 10.98 -13.91 10.60
CA GLY A 400 9.84 -14.59 9.97
C GLY A 400 9.85 -14.47 8.44
N ILE A 401 10.15 -13.29 7.91
CA ILE A 401 10.30 -13.07 6.46
C ILE A 401 11.47 -13.90 5.92
N LYS A 402 12.64 -13.79 6.56
CA LYS A 402 13.83 -14.55 6.20
C LYS A 402 13.56 -16.06 6.18
N ASP A 403 12.93 -16.60 7.21
CA ASP A 403 12.66 -18.03 7.33
C ASP A 403 11.66 -18.49 6.26
N THR A 404 10.64 -17.69 5.95
CA THR A 404 9.68 -17.97 4.89
C THR A 404 10.35 -18.02 3.51
N ILE A 405 11.21 -17.04 3.19
CA ILE A 405 11.94 -17.01 1.91
C ILE A 405 12.90 -18.20 1.82
N SER A 406 13.65 -18.49 2.89
CA SER A 406 14.59 -19.62 2.93
C SER A 406 13.87 -20.95 2.72
N ALA A 407 12.78 -21.20 3.43
CA ALA A 407 11.96 -22.38 3.27
C ALA A 407 11.34 -22.50 1.86
N PHE A 408 10.86 -21.37 1.31
CA PHE A 408 10.32 -21.33 -0.05
C PHE A 408 11.38 -21.63 -1.11
N SER A 409 12.62 -21.17 -0.91
CA SER A 409 13.73 -21.43 -1.83
C SER A 409 14.09 -22.91 -1.96
N ALA A 410 13.83 -23.70 -0.92
CA ALA A 410 14.11 -25.13 -0.89
C ALA A 410 13.00 -26.00 -1.54
N LYS A 411 11.87 -25.40 -1.95
CA LYS A 411 10.75 -26.13 -2.54
C LYS A 411 11.03 -26.54 -3.98
N THR A 412 10.49 -27.69 -4.36
CA THR A 412 10.54 -28.17 -5.74
C THR A 412 9.62 -27.36 -6.66
N ASP A 413 9.87 -27.40 -7.96
CA ASP A 413 9.04 -26.72 -8.97
C ASP A 413 7.56 -27.18 -8.90
N ALA A 414 7.31 -28.45 -8.58
CA ALA A 414 5.96 -28.99 -8.43
C ALA A 414 5.24 -28.39 -7.21
N GLU A 415 5.93 -28.24 -6.08
CA GLU A 415 5.41 -27.60 -4.88
C GLU A 415 5.13 -26.12 -5.13
N VAL A 416 6.09 -25.39 -5.73
CA VAL A 416 5.91 -23.96 -6.08
C VAL A 416 4.72 -23.78 -7.01
N LYS A 417 4.56 -24.62 -8.04
CA LYS A 417 3.41 -24.58 -8.95
C LYS A 417 2.08 -24.75 -8.20
N ASN A 418 2.06 -25.63 -7.23
CA ASN A 418 0.87 -25.90 -6.42
C ASN A 418 0.54 -24.73 -5.49
N ILE A 419 1.56 -24.15 -4.85
CA ILE A 419 1.42 -22.95 -4.00
C ILE A 419 0.91 -21.76 -4.82
N ARG A 420 1.45 -21.54 -6.01
CA ARG A 420 0.96 -20.50 -6.92
C ARG A 420 -0.51 -20.68 -7.29
N LYS A 421 -0.94 -21.92 -7.53
CA LYS A 421 -2.36 -22.23 -7.79
C LYS A 421 -3.22 -21.89 -6.59
N ARG A 422 -2.79 -22.24 -5.38
CA ARG A 422 -3.52 -21.93 -4.14
C ARG A 422 -3.59 -20.43 -3.88
N ALA A 423 -2.49 -19.70 -4.10
CA ALA A 423 -2.47 -18.25 -4.00
C ALA A 423 -3.58 -17.60 -4.84
N GLY A 424 -3.77 -18.06 -6.08
CA GLY A 424 -4.84 -17.55 -6.95
C GLY A 424 -6.26 -18.04 -6.58
N GLN A 425 -6.41 -18.77 -5.50
CA GLN A 425 -7.71 -19.24 -4.96
C GLN A 425 -8.11 -18.55 -3.65
N VAL A 426 -7.20 -17.74 -3.09
CA VAL A 426 -7.46 -16.90 -1.91
C VAL A 426 -8.43 -15.78 -2.26
#